data_de14759c40f7ce30a8cfaf25a4e4e84e
#
_entry.id   de14759c40f7ce30a8cfaf25a4e4e84e
#
_cell.length_a   1.000
_cell.length_b   1.000
_cell.length_c   1.000
_cell.angle_alpha   90.00
_cell.angle_beta   90.00
_cell.angle_gamma   90.00
#
_symmetry.space_group_name_H-M   'P 1'
#
loop_
_entity.id
_entity.type
_entity.pdbx_description
1 polymer ?
#
loop_
_entity_poly.entity_id
_entity_poly.type
_entity_poly.pdbx_seq_one_letter_code
_entity_poly.pdbx_strand_id
1 'polypeptide(L)'
;AQMRTGIVMSLESTAARAEQIARQITVFDRVMPIEELIEKVEALSCADIERAISRLLSSDPTVAAIGPVSRLPSYDDIASRLKAA
;
A
#
# COMPACT_ATOMS: atom_id res chain seq x y z
N ALA A 1 1.79 15.44 -1.11
CA ALA A 1 2.12 16.36 -0.01
C ALA A 1 2.01 15.68 1.37
N GLN A 2 0.92 14.99 1.67
CA GLN A 2 0.73 14.32 2.96
C GLN A 2 1.75 13.18 3.19
N MET A 3 2.04 12.38 2.17
CA MET A 3 3.04 11.31 2.29
C MET A 3 4.43 11.86 2.57
N ARG A 4 4.83 12.92 1.88
CA ARG A 4 6.11 13.57 2.11
C ARG A 4 6.23 14.08 3.55
N THR A 5 5.21 14.77 4.03
CA THR A 5 5.16 15.29 5.40
C THR A 5 5.25 14.15 6.41
N GLY A 6 4.50 13.07 6.19
CA GLY A 6 4.54 11.89 7.05
C GLY A 6 5.92 11.24 7.12
N ILE A 7 6.60 11.11 5.98
CA ILE A 7 7.95 10.56 5.91
C ILE A 7 8.92 11.42 6.71
N VAL A 8 8.90 12.73 6.49
CA VAL A 8 9.81 13.67 7.18
C VAL A 8 9.54 13.67 8.68
N MET A 9 8.27 13.69 9.10
CA MET A 9 7.92 13.66 10.52
C MET A 9 8.29 12.34 11.20
N SER A 10 8.24 11.22 10.48
CA SER A 10 8.63 9.92 11.04
C SER A 10 10.11 9.83 11.42
N LEU A 11 10.96 10.69 10.86
CA LEU A 11 12.38 10.75 11.18
C LEU A 11 12.65 11.28 12.61
N GLU A 12 11.68 11.92 13.22
CA GLU A 12 11.79 12.41 14.60
C GLU A 12 11.67 11.30 15.63
N SER A 13 11.14 10.14 15.25
CA SER A 13 11.01 8.97 16.11
C SER A 13 12.13 7.97 15.83
N THR A 14 12.95 7.70 16.83
CA THR A 14 14.03 6.70 16.72
C THR A 14 13.48 5.29 16.49
N ALA A 15 12.39 4.94 17.15
CA ALA A 15 11.73 3.64 16.98
C ALA A 15 11.17 3.48 15.57
N ALA A 16 10.50 4.49 15.04
CA ALA A 16 9.96 4.48 13.68
C ALA A 16 11.08 4.37 12.64
N ARG A 17 12.19 5.08 12.85
CA ARG A 17 13.34 5.03 11.96
C ARG A 17 14.00 3.66 11.97
N ALA A 18 14.18 3.05 13.13
CA ALA A 18 14.74 1.71 13.27
C ALA A 18 13.87 0.66 12.56
N GLU A 19 12.57 0.74 12.73
CA GLU A 19 11.62 -0.15 12.06
C GLU A 19 11.64 0.02 10.54
N GLN A 20 11.70 1.25 10.05
CA GLN A 20 11.80 1.56 8.63
C GLN A 20 13.06 0.97 8.02
N ILE A 21 14.22 1.12 8.68
CA ILE A 21 15.49 0.55 8.22
C ILE A 21 15.41 -0.97 8.14
N ALA A 22 14.89 -1.62 9.19
CA ALA A 22 14.75 -3.07 9.24
C ALA A 22 13.84 -3.57 8.10
N ARG A 23 12.75 -2.89 7.84
CA ARG A 23 11.82 -3.24 6.76
C ARG A 23 12.46 -3.07 5.39
N GLN A 24 13.20 -1.99 5.17
CA GLN A 24 13.90 -1.76 3.91
C GLN A 24 14.95 -2.83 3.62
N ILE A 25 15.73 -3.22 4.63
CA ILE A 25 16.71 -4.29 4.49
C ILE A 25 16.02 -5.61 4.16
N THR A 26 14.91 -5.91 4.81
CA THR A 26 14.15 -7.15 4.56
C THR A 26 13.59 -7.21 3.14
N VAL A 27 13.08 -6.10 2.61
CA VAL A 27 12.40 -6.05 1.30
C VAL A 27 13.38 -5.77 0.16
N PHE A 28 14.32 -4.85 0.35
CA PHE A 28 15.21 -4.33 -0.70
C PHE A 28 16.67 -4.73 -0.54
N ASP A 29 17.01 -5.39 0.57
CA ASP A 29 18.40 -5.76 0.92
C ASP A 29 19.37 -4.56 1.01
N ARG A 30 18.81 -3.38 1.23
CA ARG A 30 19.58 -2.14 1.42
C ARG A 30 18.76 -1.10 2.18
N VAL A 31 19.45 -0.11 2.76
CA VAL A 31 18.81 1.06 3.34
C VAL A 31 18.67 2.13 2.27
N MET A 32 17.44 2.55 2.01
CA MET A 32 17.14 3.59 1.04
C MET A 32 17.37 4.98 1.67
N PRO A 33 18.20 5.85 1.05
CA PRO A 33 18.31 7.23 1.52
C PRO A 33 16.95 7.94 1.52
N ILE A 34 16.74 8.84 2.48
CA ILE A 34 15.47 9.57 2.59
C ILE A 34 15.18 10.38 1.33
N GLU A 35 16.20 10.97 0.75
CA GLU A 35 16.08 11.74 -0.48
C GLU A 35 15.54 10.88 -1.64
N GLU A 36 16.02 9.65 -1.78
CA GLU A 36 15.54 8.72 -2.77
C GLU A 36 14.06 8.35 -2.55
N LEU A 37 13.67 8.12 -1.30
CA LEU A 37 12.30 7.81 -0.95
C LEU A 37 11.36 8.98 -1.28
N ILE A 38 11.76 10.20 -0.95
CA ILE A 38 10.99 11.40 -1.26
C ILE A 38 10.87 11.60 -2.77
N GLU A 39 11.95 11.42 -3.53
CA GLU A 39 11.92 11.49 -4.98
C GLU A 39 10.93 10.49 -5.58
N LYS A 40 10.93 9.25 -5.11
CA LYS A 40 10.00 8.22 -5.59
C LYS A 40 8.55 8.57 -5.30
N VAL A 41 8.28 9.12 -4.11
CA VAL A 41 6.92 9.55 -3.74
C VAL A 41 6.47 10.72 -4.59
N GLU A 42 7.33 11.71 -4.82
CA GLU A 42 7.00 12.89 -5.63
C GLU A 42 6.86 12.58 -7.13
N ALA A 43 7.51 11.52 -7.59
CA ALA A 43 7.41 11.07 -8.98
C ALA A 43 6.15 10.24 -9.28
N LEU A 44 5.36 9.87 -8.27
CA LEU A 44 4.14 9.09 -8.46
C LEU A 44 3.10 9.86 -9.28
N SER A 45 2.51 9.17 -10.25
CA SER A 45 1.47 9.70 -11.12
C SER A 45 0.20 8.87 -11.00
N CYS A 46 -0.91 9.37 -11.55
CA CYS A 46 -2.15 8.59 -11.64
C CYS A 46 -1.96 7.29 -12.43
N ALA A 47 -1.11 7.30 -13.45
CA ALA A 47 -0.80 6.10 -14.22
C ALA A 47 -0.14 5.01 -13.37
N ASP A 48 0.71 5.40 -12.42
CA ASP A 48 1.32 4.44 -11.49
C ASP A 48 0.27 3.79 -10.58
N ILE A 49 -0.68 4.57 -10.10
CA ILE A 49 -1.79 4.09 -9.28
C ILE A 49 -2.68 3.14 -10.09
N GLU A 50 -3.00 3.48 -11.33
CA GLU A 50 -3.77 2.63 -12.22
C GLU A 50 -3.09 1.28 -12.47
N ARG A 51 -1.78 1.29 -12.70
CA ARG A 51 -1.01 0.05 -12.85
C ARG A 51 -1.05 -0.81 -11.59
N ALA A 52 -0.91 -0.20 -10.42
CA ALA A 52 -0.97 -0.91 -9.15
C ALA A 52 -2.35 -1.53 -8.91
N ILE A 53 -3.42 -0.79 -9.21
CA ILE A 53 -4.80 -1.27 -9.09
C ILE A 53 -5.04 -2.41 -10.07
N SER A 54 -4.62 -2.27 -11.32
CA SER A 54 -4.77 -3.32 -12.34
C SER A 54 -4.07 -4.61 -11.92
N ARG A 55 -2.87 -4.50 -11.37
CA ARG A 55 -2.14 -5.65 -10.85
C ARG A 55 -2.84 -6.29 -9.65
N LEU A 56 -3.35 -5.47 -8.74
CA LEU A 56 -4.08 -5.94 -7.56
C LEU A 56 -5.34 -6.71 -7.94
N LEU A 57 -6.07 -6.23 -8.93
CA LEU A 57 -7.32 -6.82 -9.39
C LEU A 57 -7.15 -7.89 -10.47
N SER A 58 -5.92 -8.25 -10.82
CA SER A 58 -5.65 -9.28 -11.85
C SER A 58 -5.94 -10.70 -11.38
N SER A 59 -6.05 -10.92 -10.08
CA SER A 59 -6.38 -12.22 -9.49
C SER A 59 -7.69 -12.15 -8.72
N ASP A 60 -8.29 -13.31 -8.46
CA ASP A 60 -9.52 -13.39 -7.69
C ASP A 60 -9.29 -12.92 -6.24
N PRO A 61 -10.24 -12.18 -5.65
CA PRO A 61 -10.11 -11.71 -4.28
C PRO A 61 -10.29 -12.86 -3.28
N THR A 62 -9.67 -12.70 -2.12
CA THR A 62 -9.94 -13.52 -0.96
C THR A 62 -10.76 -12.69 0.02
N VAL A 63 -11.90 -13.20 0.46
CA VAL A 63 -12.81 -12.49 1.35
C VAL A 63 -12.90 -13.21 2.69
N ALA A 64 -12.73 -12.45 3.76
CA ALA A 64 -12.94 -12.94 5.13
C ALA A 64 -13.77 -11.91 5.90
N ALA A 65 -14.77 -12.36 6.64
CA ALA A 65 -15.62 -11.50 7.44
C ALA A 65 -15.98 -12.18 8.75
N ILE A 66 -15.95 -11.41 9.85
CA ILE A 66 -16.32 -11.87 11.19
C ILE A 66 -17.30 -10.87 11.77
N GLY A 67 -18.42 -11.35 12.29
CA GLY A 67 -19.45 -10.54 12.89
C GLY A 67 -20.84 -10.82 12.33
N PRO A 68 -21.80 -9.89 12.42
CA PRO A 68 -23.13 -10.07 11.85
C PRO A 68 -23.08 -9.95 10.33
N VAL A 69 -22.93 -11.09 9.65
CA VAL A 69 -22.68 -11.18 8.19
C VAL A 69 -23.93 -11.49 7.36
N SER A 70 -25.12 -11.45 7.96
CA SER A 70 -26.37 -11.81 7.28
C SER A 70 -26.70 -10.98 6.05
N ARG A 71 -26.16 -9.74 5.97
CA ARG A 71 -26.35 -8.82 4.82
C ARG A 71 -25.12 -8.70 3.95
N LEU A 72 -24.10 -9.51 4.19
CA LEU A 72 -22.90 -9.50 3.36
C LEU A 72 -23.24 -10.00 1.95
N PRO A 73 -22.87 -9.30 0.88
CA PRO A 73 -23.01 -9.80 -0.47
C PRO A 73 -22.29 -11.14 -0.66
N SER A 74 -22.73 -11.92 -1.63
CA SER A 74 -22.05 -13.18 -1.98
C SER A 74 -20.64 -12.92 -2.49
N TYR A 75 -19.78 -13.94 -2.44
CA TYR A 75 -18.44 -13.84 -3.01
C TYR A 75 -18.48 -13.45 -4.49
N ASP A 76 -19.39 -14.08 -5.26
CA ASP A 76 -19.52 -13.79 -6.68
C ASP A 76 -19.90 -12.34 -6.96
N ASP A 77 -20.79 -11.76 -6.15
CA ASP A 77 -21.16 -10.36 -6.25
C ASP A 77 -19.97 -9.44 -5.98
N ILE A 78 -19.20 -9.73 -4.91
CA ILE A 78 -18.02 -8.95 -4.55
C ILE A 78 -16.97 -9.03 -5.66
N ALA A 79 -16.66 -10.23 -6.13
CA ALA A 79 -15.68 -10.45 -7.18
C ALA A 79 -16.08 -9.75 -8.49
N SER A 80 -17.36 -9.82 -8.86
CA SER A 80 -17.89 -9.17 -10.08
C SER A 80 -17.77 -7.65 -10.02
N ARG A 81 -18.09 -7.05 -8.87
CA ARG A 81 -17.98 -5.61 -8.66
C ARG A 81 -16.54 -5.12 -8.72
N LEU A 82 -15.60 -5.88 -8.17
CA LEU A 82 -14.18 -5.56 -8.24
C LEU A 82 -13.64 -5.62 -9.67
N LYS A 83 -14.08 -6.60 -10.46
CA LYS A 83 -13.67 -6.73 -11.87
C LYS A 83 -14.27 -5.63 -12.76
N ALA A 84 -15.41 -5.09 -12.40
CA ALA A 84 -16.09 -4.02 -13.14
C ALA A 84 -15.53 -2.63 -12.81
N ALA A 85 -14.73 -2.51 -11.76
CA ALA A 85 -14.17 -1.23 -11.32
C ALA A 85 -13.06 -0.71 -12.26
#